data_9771f289a74a7bf0c96e6579ad1e4efc
#
_entry.id   9771f289a74a7bf0c96e6579ad1e4efc
#
_cell.length_a   1.000
_cell.length_b   1.000
_cell.length_c   1.000
_cell.angle_alpha   90.00
_cell.angle_beta   90.00
_cell.angle_gamma   90.00
#
_symmetry.space_group_name_H-M   'P 1'
#
loop_
_entity.id
_entity.type
_entity.pdbx_description
1 polymer ?
#
loop_
_entity_poly.entity_id
_entity_poly.type
_entity_poly.pdbx_seq_one_letter_code
_entity_poly.pdbx_strand_id
1 'polypeptide(L)'
;MENYLNKIICGDCIEWLGQIEQPFADLVFADPPFNIGYKYDKYYDKRKKENYIAWTKQWMTLCRDVLKPHGSFYIAIGDDYAANVKVIADEIGLTMRNWIIWHYTFGQQTKSKFARAHTHIFYFVKDSKNFTFNDHAVRVPSDRQLLYNDRRANPLGKIPDDVWNTDSRVCGTFNERVQWHPCQMPENLLKRIIAASSNEADCVMDPFSGSATTAAAALQMGRNYVGIEVSENYAEQSRQRLAQLSQDISRNGDIVKDQTQRLLADTRISPKKLLKDKKLLRIFVNQLSVRAGNRQFAGEEVAGVLREIGERDTKMSTPQLDFKQ
;
A
#
# COMPACT_ATOMS: atom_id res chain seq x y z
N MET A 1 9.98 -7.40 -22.58
CA MET A 1 9.36 -6.81 -21.35
C MET A 1 7.86 -6.69 -21.42
N GLU A 2 7.26 -6.25 -22.52
CA GLU A 2 5.80 -6.16 -22.69
C GLU A 2 5.05 -7.46 -22.38
N ASN A 3 5.70 -8.60 -22.59
CA ASN A 3 5.11 -9.93 -22.32
C ASN A 3 4.86 -10.22 -20.82
N TYR A 4 5.41 -9.44 -19.88
CA TYR A 4 5.29 -9.67 -18.43
C TYR A 4 4.42 -8.63 -17.71
N LEU A 5 4.15 -7.48 -18.36
CA LEU A 5 3.30 -6.44 -17.77
C LEU A 5 1.88 -6.97 -17.53
N ASN A 6 1.32 -6.55 -16.40
CA ASN A 6 -0.03 -6.90 -15.95
C ASN A 6 -0.23 -8.41 -15.76
N LYS A 7 0.80 -9.09 -15.24
CA LYS A 7 0.76 -10.53 -14.96
C LYS A 7 1.18 -10.87 -13.55
N ILE A 8 0.58 -11.95 -13.04
CA ILE A 8 1.07 -12.70 -11.88
C ILE A 8 1.80 -13.93 -12.38
N ILE A 9 3.09 -13.98 -12.11
CA ILE A 9 4.01 -15.05 -12.52
C ILE A 9 4.06 -16.06 -11.39
N CYS A 10 3.81 -17.33 -11.71
CA CYS A 10 3.99 -18.42 -10.75
C CYS A 10 5.43 -18.90 -10.80
N GLY A 11 6.16 -18.78 -9.68
CA GLY A 11 7.54 -19.20 -9.56
C GLY A 11 8.31 -18.56 -8.42
N ASP A 12 9.57 -18.93 -8.26
CA ASP A 12 10.49 -18.33 -7.31
C ASP A 12 10.99 -16.97 -7.83
N CYS A 13 10.93 -15.95 -6.98
CA CYS A 13 11.33 -14.59 -7.39
C CYS A 13 12.82 -14.47 -7.74
N ILE A 14 13.68 -15.24 -7.08
CA ILE A 14 15.12 -15.23 -7.36
C ILE A 14 15.41 -15.85 -8.73
N GLU A 15 14.75 -16.98 -9.02
CA GLU A 15 14.92 -17.65 -10.32
C GLU A 15 14.40 -16.78 -11.47
N TRP A 16 13.23 -16.17 -11.29
CA TRP A 16 12.63 -15.35 -12.34
C TRP A 16 13.39 -14.03 -12.53
N LEU A 17 13.70 -13.31 -11.45
CA LEU A 17 14.41 -12.03 -11.53
C LEU A 17 15.84 -12.21 -12.06
N GLY A 18 16.49 -13.34 -11.75
CA GLY A 18 17.82 -13.67 -12.25
C GLY A 18 17.93 -13.82 -13.77
N GLN A 19 16.80 -13.93 -14.48
CA GLN A 19 16.74 -13.99 -15.94
C GLN A 19 16.49 -12.61 -16.61
N ILE A 20 16.27 -11.58 -15.81
CA ILE A 20 15.95 -10.23 -16.31
C ILE A 20 17.23 -9.42 -16.45
N GLU A 21 17.57 -9.06 -17.68
CA GLU A 21 18.79 -8.32 -18.00
C GLU A 21 18.62 -6.79 -17.92
N GLN A 22 17.42 -6.28 -18.09
CA GLN A 22 17.16 -4.84 -18.20
C GLN A 22 16.23 -4.33 -17.10
N PRO A 23 16.53 -3.18 -16.48
CA PRO A 23 15.64 -2.52 -15.53
C PRO A 23 14.28 -2.19 -16.16
N PHE A 24 13.20 -2.52 -15.45
CA PHE A 24 11.83 -2.29 -15.93
C PHE A 24 10.88 -1.71 -14.89
N ALA A 25 11.16 -1.95 -13.59
CA ALA A 25 10.29 -1.52 -12.51
C ALA A 25 10.55 -0.06 -12.13
N ASP A 26 9.50 0.73 -12.04
CA ASP A 26 9.54 2.10 -11.52
C ASP A 26 9.41 2.10 -9.99
N LEU A 27 8.66 1.14 -9.46
CA LEU A 27 8.45 0.92 -8.04
C LEU A 27 8.50 -0.58 -7.73
N VAL A 28 9.25 -0.94 -6.70
CA VAL A 28 9.19 -2.27 -6.09
C VAL A 28 8.61 -2.15 -4.69
N PHE A 29 7.59 -2.95 -4.39
CA PHE A 29 7.13 -3.18 -3.02
C PHE A 29 7.32 -4.66 -2.69
N ALA A 30 7.93 -4.97 -1.55
CA ALA A 30 8.18 -6.33 -1.09
C ALA A 30 7.67 -6.53 0.34
N ASP A 31 6.83 -7.54 0.54
CA ASP A 31 6.40 -8.05 1.86
C ASP A 31 6.83 -9.52 2.00
N PRO A 32 8.15 -9.78 2.20
CA PRO A 32 8.66 -11.14 2.26
C PRO A 32 8.17 -11.88 3.49
N PRO A 33 8.20 -13.21 3.53
CA PRO A 33 8.03 -13.98 4.77
C PRO A 33 9.01 -13.50 5.84
N PHE A 34 8.55 -13.29 7.10
CA PHE A 34 9.31 -12.65 8.19
C PHE A 34 10.18 -13.61 9.00
N ASN A 35 10.28 -14.87 8.60
CA ASN A 35 10.99 -15.94 9.31
C ASN A 35 10.47 -16.21 10.73
N ILE A 36 9.18 -16.11 10.91
CA ILE A 36 8.49 -16.29 12.21
C ILE A 36 7.91 -17.68 12.42
N GLY A 37 8.16 -18.60 11.48
CA GLY A 37 7.66 -19.99 11.56
C GLY A 37 6.22 -20.14 11.10
N TYR A 38 5.71 -19.25 10.25
CA TYR A 38 4.39 -19.38 9.66
C TYR A 38 4.40 -20.41 8.52
N LYS A 39 3.34 -21.23 8.43
CA LYS A 39 3.20 -22.24 7.38
C LYS A 39 2.26 -21.70 6.30
N TYR A 40 2.83 -21.28 5.16
CA TYR A 40 2.08 -20.95 3.95
C TYR A 40 1.76 -22.22 3.14
N ASP A 41 1.04 -22.09 2.04
CA ASP A 41 0.67 -23.21 1.19
C ASP A 41 1.87 -24.05 0.69
N LYS A 42 2.84 -23.41 0.05
CA LYS A 42 4.06 -24.06 -0.50
C LYS A 42 5.36 -23.71 0.23
N TYR A 43 5.29 -22.90 1.28
CA TYR A 43 6.47 -22.39 1.95
C TYR A 43 6.32 -22.44 3.46
N TYR A 44 7.34 -22.97 4.14
CA TYR A 44 7.46 -22.92 5.59
C TYR A 44 8.46 -21.83 5.98
N ASP A 45 7.97 -20.79 6.62
CA ASP A 45 8.69 -19.58 6.98
C ASP A 45 9.58 -19.81 8.22
N LYS A 46 10.57 -20.69 8.09
CA LYS A 46 11.55 -20.99 9.14
C LYS A 46 12.89 -21.40 8.57
N ARG A 47 13.77 -20.43 8.42
CA ARG A 47 15.16 -20.62 8.02
C ARG A 47 16.10 -20.35 9.20
N LYS A 48 17.30 -20.92 9.22
CA LYS A 48 18.38 -20.45 10.09
C LYS A 48 18.66 -18.97 9.77
N LYS A 49 19.02 -18.18 10.79
CA LYS A 49 19.20 -16.73 10.68
C LYS A 49 20.13 -16.34 9.53
N GLU A 50 21.28 -17.00 9.44
CA GLU A 50 22.30 -16.73 8.43
C GLU A 50 21.77 -17.00 7.02
N ASN A 51 21.04 -18.10 6.85
CA ASN A 51 20.43 -18.47 5.56
C ASN A 51 19.31 -17.48 5.16
N TYR A 52 18.53 -16.98 6.14
CA TYR A 52 17.50 -15.99 5.90
C TYR A 52 18.13 -14.66 5.45
N ILE A 53 19.20 -14.22 6.10
CA ILE A 53 19.94 -13.00 5.75
C ILE A 53 20.55 -13.12 4.34
N ALA A 54 21.20 -14.26 4.02
CA ALA A 54 21.78 -14.50 2.71
C ALA A 54 20.71 -14.51 1.60
N TRP A 55 19.59 -15.18 1.84
CA TRP A 55 18.42 -15.18 0.94
C TRP A 55 17.84 -13.78 0.76
N THR A 56 17.75 -13.02 1.86
CA THR A 56 17.26 -11.62 1.82
C THR A 56 18.17 -10.76 0.96
N LYS A 57 19.48 -10.87 1.12
CA LYS A 57 20.44 -10.14 0.29
C LYS A 57 20.29 -10.49 -1.18
N GLN A 58 20.07 -11.77 -1.51
CA GLN A 58 19.96 -12.25 -2.88
C GLN A 58 18.76 -11.63 -3.59
N TRP A 59 17.55 -11.77 -3.04
CA TRP A 59 16.36 -11.21 -3.70
C TRP A 59 16.35 -9.67 -3.68
N MET A 60 16.84 -9.01 -2.62
CA MET A 60 16.97 -7.55 -2.59
C MET A 60 17.91 -7.04 -3.68
N THR A 61 19.03 -7.74 -3.93
CA THR A 61 19.97 -7.39 -5.00
C THR A 61 19.28 -7.47 -6.36
N LEU A 62 18.58 -8.56 -6.64
CA LEU A 62 17.86 -8.74 -7.91
C LEU A 62 16.74 -7.70 -8.08
N CYS A 63 15.98 -7.40 -7.02
CA CYS A 63 14.98 -6.33 -7.06
C CYS A 63 15.60 -4.95 -7.37
N ARG A 64 16.78 -4.63 -6.76
CA ARG A 64 17.53 -3.40 -7.08
C ARG A 64 17.99 -3.39 -8.53
N ASP A 65 18.41 -4.52 -9.10
CA ASP A 65 18.92 -4.60 -10.46
C ASP A 65 17.84 -4.34 -11.50
N VAL A 66 16.63 -4.87 -11.29
CA VAL A 66 15.48 -4.63 -12.19
C VAL A 66 14.79 -3.28 -11.95
N LEU A 67 15.16 -2.55 -10.90
CA LEU A 67 14.65 -1.22 -10.62
C LEU A 67 15.29 -0.20 -11.57
N LYS A 68 14.48 0.64 -12.21
CA LYS A 68 14.97 1.75 -13.04
C LYS A 68 15.83 2.74 -12.23
N PRO A 69 16.69 3.55 -12.84
CA PRO A 69 17.53 4.51 -12.11
C PRO A 69 16.76 5.45 -11.16
N HIS A 70 15.59 5.93 -11.57
CA HIS A 70 14.73 6.82 -10.78
C HIS A 70 13.75 6.07 -9.87
N GLY A 71 13.83 4.75 -9.83
CA GLY A 71 12.86 3.89 -9.14
C GLY A 71 13.02 3.87 -7.63
N SER A 72 11.93 3.53 -6.96
CA SER A 72 11.79 3.41 -5.51
C SER A 72 11.58 1.97 -5.07
N PHE A 73 12.13 1.61 -3.92
CA PHE A 73 12.02 0.27 -3.36
C PHE A 73 11.49 0.35 -1.92
N TYR A 74 10.34 -0.24 -1.67
CA TYR A 74 9.76 -0.36 -0.33
C TYR A 74 9.79 -1.80 0.15
N ILE A 75 10.15 -1.99 1.43
CA ILE A 75 10.23 -3.32 2.06
C ILE A 75 9.49 -3.28 3.39
N ALA A 76 8.46 -4.10 3.54
CA ALA A 76 7.81 -4.37 4.80
C ALA A 76 8.54 -5.51 5.52
N ILE A 77 8.84 -5.37 6.82
CA ILE A 77 9.55 -6.39 7.61
C ILE A 77 9.25 -6.26 9.11
N GLY A 78 9.28 -7.37 9.82
CA GLY A 78 9.20 -7.39 11.28
C GLY A 78 10.48 -6.97 11.98
N ASP A 79 10.39 -6.67 13.29
CA ASP A 79 11.50 -6.18 14.15
C ASP A 79 12.75 -7.05 14.07
N ASP A 80 12.57 -8.38 14.00
CA ASP A 80 13.66 -9.35 14.16
C ASP A 80 14.74 -9.21 13.06
N TYR A 81 14.36 -8.67 11.89
CA TYR A 81 15.26 -8.54 10.74
C TYR A 81 15.32 -7.12 10.15
N ALA A 82 14.64 -6.14 10.75
CA ALA A 82 14.63 -4.76 10.26
C ALA A 82 16.04 -4.17 10.14
N ALA A 83 16.89 -4.35 11.15
CA ALA A 83 18.28 -3.90 11.13
C ALA A 83 19.10 -4.59 10.01
N ASN A 84 18.88 -5.89 9.78
CA ASN A 84 19.58 -6.63 8.72
C ASN A 84 19.19 -6.13 7.33
N VAL A 85 17.90 -5.86 7.09
CA VAL A 85 17.40 -5.27 5.82
C VAL A 85 18.07 -3.92 5.56
N LYS A 86 18.18 -3.05 6.59
CA LYS A 86 18.86 -1.76 6.45
C LYS A 86 20.34 -1.91 6.07
N VAL A 87 21.07 -2.81 6.74
CA VAL A 87 22.48 -3.07 6.44
C VAL A 87 22.64 -3.62 5.02
N ILE A 88 21.83 -4.60 4.63
CA ILE A 88 21.84 -5.17 3.27
C ILE A 88 21.58 -4.07 2.23
N ALA A 89 20.61 -3.19 2.48
CA ALA A 89 20.29 -2.11 1.55
C ALA A 89 21.50 -1.17 1.31
N ASP A 90 22.23 -0.83 2.37
CA ASP A 90 23.46 -0.04 2.26
C ASP A 90 24.55 -0.79 1.47
N GLU A 91 24.75 -2.08 1.75
CA GLU A 91 25.74 -2.92 1.05
C GLU A 91 25.47 -3.06 -0.44
N ILE A 92 24.19 -3.11 -0.85
CA ILE A 92 23.81 -3.18 -2.27
C ILE A 92 23.63 -1.80 -2.93
N GLY A 93 23.94 -0.71 -2.24
CA GLY A 93 23.99 0.64 -2.79
C GLY A 93 22.62 1.33 -2.89
N LEU A 94 21.61 0.93 -2.12
CA LEU A 94 20.34 1.64 -2.00
C LEU A 94 20.45 2.77 -0.97
N THR A 95 19.82 3.91 -1.26
CA THR A 95 19.77 5.05 -0.32
C THR A 95 18.44 5.08 0.41
N MET A 96 18.45 5.02 1.73
CA MET A 96 17.24 5.13 2.54
C MET A 96 16.71 6.58 2.56
N ARG A 97 15.42 6.73 2.30
CA ARG A 97 14.69 7.99 2.42
C ARG A 97 13.94 8.09 3.74
N ASN A 98 13.19 7.03 4.11
CA ASN A 98 12.49 6.93 5.38
C ASN A 98 12.55 5.52 5.95
N TRP A 99 12.51 5.45 7.26
CA TRP A 99 12.15 4.26 8.03
C TRP A 99 10.76 4.50 8.59
N ILE A 100 9.76 3.98 7.92
CA ILE A 100 8.35 4.20 8.22
C ILE A 100 7.90 3.19 9.25
N ILE A 101 7.16 3.64 10.26
CA ILE A 101 6.48 2.80 11.24
C ILE A 101 5.00 2.69 10.86
N TRP A 102 4.60 1.55 10.32
CA TRP A 102 3.20 1.26 10.14
C TRP A 102 2.62 0.70 11.44
N HIS A 103 1.93 1.56 12.18
CA HIS A 103 1.28 1.24 13.44
C HIS A 103 -0.17 0.82 13.21
N TYR A 104 -0.59 -0.26 13.89
CA TYR A 104 -1.96 -0.77 13.88
C TYR A 104 -2.50 -0.97 15.30
N THR A 105 -3.84 -0.93 15.45
CA THR A 105 -4.52 -0.76 16.74
C THR A 105 -4.49 -2.00 17.65
N PHE A 106 -4.13 -3.18 17.13
CA PHE A 106 -4.02 -4.37 17.96
C PHE A 106 -2.75 -5.15 17.66
N GLY A 107 -2.12 -5.60 18.72
CA GLY A 107 -0.93 -6.42 18.67
C GLY A 107 -1.10 -7.66 19.56
N GLN A 108 -0.15 -8.57 19.46
CA GLN A 108 -0.13 -9.75 20.31
C GLN A 108 0.16 -9.36 21.76
N GLN A 109 -0.80 -9.57 22.64
CA GLN A 109 -0.62 -9.35 24.08
C GLN A 109 0.37 -10.37 24.67
N THR A 110 1.28 -9.88 25.50
CA THR A 110 2.27 -10.71 26.19
C THR A 110 2.37 -10.34 27.67
N LYS A 111 2.89 -11.23 28.51
CA LYS A 111 3.10 -10.98 29.94
C LYS A 111 4.51 -10.48 30.28
N SER A 112 5.44 -10.54 29.33
CA SER A 112 6.87 -10.32 29.59
C SER A 112 7.50 -9.20 28.76
N LYS A 113 6.76 -8.59 27.82
CA LYS A 113 7.22 -7.48 26.99
C LYS A 113 6.04 -6.65 26.50
N PHE A 114 6.30 -5.47 25.95
CA PHE A 114 5.27 -4.66 25.33
C PHE A 114 4.64 -5.37 24.12
N ALA A 115 3.34 -5.14 23.88
CA ALA A 115 2.64 -5.67 22.73
C ALA A 115 3.23 -5.09 21.43
N ARG A 116 3.57 -5.97 20.48
CA ARG A 116 4.01 -5.56 19.15
C ARG A 116 2.80 -5.11 18.34
N ALA A 117 2.75 -3.85 17.96
CA ALA A 117 1.63 -3.23 17.24
C ALA A 117 2.08 -2.42 16.03
N HIS A 118 3.20 -2.83 15.40
CA HIS A 118 3.71 -2.16 14.20
C HIS A 118 4.49 -3.12 13.30
N THR A 119 4.65 -2.70 12.06
CA THR A 119 5.56 -3.28 11.07
C THR A 119 6.45 -2.16 10.55
N HIS A 120 7.71 -2.47 10.28
CA HIS A 120 8.65 -1.55 9.64
C HIS A 120 8.43 -1.55 8.13
N ILE A 121 8.40 -0.37 7.53
CA ILE A 121 8.41 -0.21 6.08
C ILE A 121 9.60 0.68 5.74
N PHE A 122 10.57 0.12 5.06
CA PHE A 122 11.70 0.89 4.54
C PHE A 122 11.35 1.50 3.20
N TYR A 123 11.70 2.76 3.01
CA TYR A 123 11.66 3.45 1.74
C TYR A 123 13.07 3.73 1.27
N PHE A 124 13.47 3.07 0.20
CA PHE A 124 14.76 3.23 -0.46
C PHE A 124 14.57 3.79 -1.87
N VAL A 125 15.64 4.42 -2.39
CA VAL A 125 15.77 4.84 -3.78
C VAL A 125 17.09 4.34 -4.36
N LYS A 126 17.10 4.10 -5.68
CA LYS A 126 18.33 3.68 -6.38
C LYS A 126 19.28 4.85 -6.59
N ASP A 127 18.77 6.01 -7.00
CA ASP A 127 19.51 7.26 -7.12
C ASP A 127 18.96 8.30 -6.15
N SER A 128 19.80 8.76 -5.21
CA SER A 128 19.42 9.74 -4.19
C SER A 128 19.12 11.14 -4.72
N LYS A 129 19.54 11.44 -5.95
CA LYS A 129 19.37 12.75 -6.61
C LYS A 129 18.27 12.76 -7.66
N ASN A 130 17.92 11.58 -8.20
CA ASN A 130 16.92 11.44 -9.26
C ASN A 130 15.97 10.28 -8.93
N PHE A 131 14.86 10.58 -8.27
CA PHE A 131 13.82 9.61 -7.92
C PHE A 131 12.42 10.23 -8.00
N THR A 132 11.43 9.39 -8.23
CA THR A 132 10.03 9.83 -8.26
C THR A 132 9.49 9.99 -6.85
N PHE A 133 9.04 11.21 -6.49
CA PHE A 133 8.28 11.48 -5.28
C PHE A 133 7.20 12.53 -5.52
N ASN A 134 5.97 12.09 -5.67
CA ASN A 134 4.79 12.91 -5.96
C ASN A 134 4.19 13.43 -4.65
N ASP A 135 4.81 14.44 -4.05
CA ASP A 135 4.40 14.98 -2.75
C ASP A 135 2.93 15.44 -2.74
N HIS A 136 2.46 16.05 -3.84
CA HIS A 136 1.08 16.50 -4.00
C HIS A 136 0.07 15.34 -3.91
N ALA A 137 0.41 14.15 -4.43
CA ALA A 137 -0.48 13.00 -4.50
C ALA A 137 -0.75 12.34 -3.13
N VAL A 138 0.04 12.68 -2.11
CA VAL A 138 -0.06 12.10 -0.75
C VAL A 138 -0.35 13.14 0.34
N ARG A 139 -0.39 14.45 0.01
CA ARG A 139 -0.65 15.49 0.99
C ARG A 139 -1.99 15.31 1.69
N VAL A 140 -2.02 15.64 2.97
CA VAL A 140 -3.21 15.62 3.84
C VAL A 140 -3.40 16.99 4.50
N PRO A 141 -4.62 17.35 4.94
CA PRO A 141 -4.81 18.54 5.76
C PRO A 141 -3.96 18.45 7.04
N SER A 142 -3.29 19.55 7.41
CA SER A 142 -2.50 19.62 8.63
C SER A 142 -3.38 19.89 9.86
N ASP A 143 -2.92 19.52 11.05
CA ASP A 143 -3.57 19.87 12.33
C ASP A 143 -3.73 21.39 12.50
N ARG A 144 -2.77 22.17 11.97
CA ARG A 144 -2.87 23.63 11.92
C ARG A 144 -4.11 24.12 11.17
N GLN A 145 -4.52 23.39 10.11
CA GLN A 145 -5.75 23.67 9.35
C GLN A 145 -6.98 23.12 10.05
N LEU A 146 -6.91 21.89 10.57
CA LEU A 146 -8.06 21.15 11.08
C LEU A 146 -8.45 21.58 12.50
N LEU A 147 -7.45 21.76 13.39
CA LEU A 147 -7.66 22.00 14.83
C LEU A 147 -7.45 23.45 15.21
N TYR A 148 -6.35 24.07 14.75
CA TYR A 148 -5.92 25.38 15.24
C TYR A 148 -6.40 26.56 14.38
N ASN A 149 -7.00 26.30 13.19
CA ASN A 149 -7.43 27.36 12.27
C ASN A 149 -6.34 28.40 11.97
N ASP A 150 -5.08 27.97 11.94
CA ASP A 150 -3.94 28.84 11.73
C ASP A 150 -3.86 29.30 10.27
N ARG A 151 -3.99 30.62 10.04
CA ARG A 151 -3.96 31.21 8.70
C ARG A 151 -2.60 31.06 7.99
N ARG A 152 -1.53 30.75 8.73
CA ARG A 152 -0.18 30.52 8.21
C ARG A 152 0.02 29.06 7.74
N ALA A 153 -0.98 28.19 7.96
CA ALA A 153 -0.91 26.81 7.50
C ALA A 153 -0.81 26.79 5.96
N ASN A 154 0.04 25.89 5.45
CA ASN A 154 0.14 25.71 4.01
C ASN A 154 -1.23 25.27 3.44
N PRO A 155 -1.83 26.03 2.52
CA PRO A 155 -3.13 25.68 1.94
C PRO A 155 -3.11 24.34 1.20
N LEU A 156 -1.93 23.89 0.71
CA LEU A 156 -1.73 22.60 0.07
C LEU A 156 -1.66 21.43 1.07
N GLY A 157 -1.82 21.68 2.38
CA GLY A 157 -1.69 20.66 3.40
C GLY A 157 -0.23 20.30 3.71
N LYS A 158 -0.04 19.16 4.44
CA LYS A 158 1.29 18.63 4.79
C LYS A 158 1.53 17.28 4.08
N ILE A 159 2.80 16.93 3.91
CA ILE A 159 3.20 15.54 3.61
C ILE A 159 2.94 14.73 4.89
N PRO A 160 2.36 13.53 4.83
CA PRO A 160 2.19 12.67 6.00
C PRO A 160 3.52 12.39 6.71
N ASP A 161 3.46 12.22 8.02
CA ASP A 161 4.60 11.81 8.83
C ASP A 161 4.98 10.34 8.49
N ASP A 162 6.14 9.89 8.95
CA ASP A 162 6.61 8.51 8.75
C ASP A 162 6.12 7.52 9.83
N VAL A 163 5.20 7.94 10.68
CA VAL A 163 4.40 7.06 11.54
C VAL A 163 2.99 6.94 10.96
N TRP A 164 2.74 5.83 10.27
CA TRP A 164 1.46 5.57 9.59
C TRP A 164 0.53 4.79 10.52
N ASN A 165 -0.56 5.40 10.90
CA ASN A 165 -1.55 4.84 11.82
C ASN A 165 -2.97 4.87 11.24
N THR A 166 -3.12 5.18 9.96
CA THR A 166 -4.42 5.31 9.28
C THR A 166 -4.97 3.97 8.83
N ASP A 167 -4.12 3.01 8.52
CA ASP A 167 -4.51 1.72 7.97
C ASP A 167 -4.26 0.59 8.98
N SER A 168 -5.32 -0.12 9.35
CA SER A 168 -5.21 -1.30 10.21
C SER A 168 -4.80 -2.54 9.39
N ARG A 169 -4.27 -3.56 10.07
CA ARG A 169 -4.07 -4.88 9.43
C ARG A 169 -5.41 -5.42 8.94
N VAL A 170 -5.39 -5.96 7.73
CA VAL A 170 -6.58 -6.61 7.15
C VAL A 170 -6.83 -7.94 7.86
N CYS A 171 -7.95 -8.03 8.57
CA CYS A 171 -8.33 -9.22 9.33
C CYS A 171 -9.86 -9.36 9.41
N GLY A 172 -10.34 -10.56 9.76
CA GLY A 172 -11.73 -10.83 10.09
C GLY A 172 -12.72 -10.35 9.01
N THR A 173 -13.51 -9.34 9.35
CA THR A 173 -14.65 -8.82 8.57
C THR A 173 -14.32 -7.65 7.65
N PHE A 174 -13.06 -7.36 7.40
CA PHE A 174 -12.70 -6.30 6.46
C PHE A 174 -13.19 -6.63 5.04
N ASN A 175 -13.85 -5.67 4.38
CA ASN A 175 -14.45 -5.86 3.05
C ASN A 175 -13.44 -6.20 1.96
N GLU A 176 -12.23 -5.67 2.05
CA GLU A 176 -11.14 -5.95 1.10
C GLU A 176 -10.46 -7.30 1.33
N ARG A 177 -10.82 -8.01 2.45
CA ARG A 177 -10.17 -9.26 2.81
C ARG A 177 -10.50 -10.37 1.83
N VAL A 178 -9.45 -10.95 1.25
CA VAL A 178 -9.55 -12.24 0.56
C VAL A 178 -9.44 -13.39 1.57
N GLN A 179 -10.34 -14.38 1.49
CA GLN A 179 -10.39 -15.45 2.48
C GLN A 179 -9.34 -16.54 2.27
N TRP A 180 -8.79 -16.61 1.07
CA TRP A 180 -7.87 -17.65 0.65
C TRP A 180 -6.40 -17.35 0.95
N HIS A 181 -6.03 -16.10 1.33
CA HIS A 181 -4.67 -15.74 1.70
C HIS A 181 -4.60 -15.27 3.17
N PRO A 182 -3.66 -15.81 3.98
CA PRO A 182 -3.63 -15.54 5.43
C PRO A 182 -3.13 -14.14 5.79
N CYS A 183 -2.19 -13.59 5.01
CA CYS A 183 -1.53 -12.32 5.29
C CYS A 183 -1.75 -11.37 4.12
N GLN A 184 -2.64 -10.40 4.29
CA GLN A 184 -2.97 -9.41 3.27
C GLN A 184 -2.60 -8.02 3.77
N MET A 185 -1.88 -7.27 2.91
CA MET A 185 -1.61 -5.85 3.15
C MET A 185 -2.85 -5.00 2.88
N PRO A 186 -3.05 -3.88 3.60
CA PRO A 186 -4.14 -2.94 3.30
C PRO A 186 -3.93 -2.25 1.94
N GLU A 187 -4.97 -2.22 1.11
CA GLU A 187 -4.90 -1.55 -0.20
C GLU A 187 -4.54 -0.07 -0.09
N ASN A 188 -5.12 0.66 0.88
CA ASN A 188 -4.86 2.09 1.04
C ASN A 188 -3.42 2.41 1.39
N LEU A 189 -2.75 1.57 2.18
CA LEU A 189 -1.33 1.70 2.48
C LEU A 189 -0.50 1.59 1.20
N LEU A 190 -0.81 0.59 0.35
CA LEU A 190 -0.14 0.39 -0.93
C LEU A 190 -0.45 1.51 -1.93
N LYS A 191 -1.70 1.98 -1.98
CA LYS A 191 -2.08 3.14 -2.80
C LYS A 191 -1.30 4.41 -2.42
N ARG A 192 -1.03 4.62 -1.14
CA ARG A 192 -0.18 5.73 -0.68
C ARG A 192 1.25 5.60 -1.21
N ILE A 193 1.86 4.41 -1.10
CA ILE A 193 3.20 4.13 -1.62
C ILE A 193 3.25 4.34 -3.14
N ILE A 194 2.29 3.77 -3.87
CA ILE A 194 2.19 3.87 -5.33
C ILE A 194 1.98 5.32 -5.77
N ALA A 195 1.10 6.06 -5.09
CA ALA A 195 0.87 7.48 -5.38
C ALA A 195 2.15 8.32 -5.21
N ALA A 196 2.89 8.08 -4.11
CA ALA A 196 4.12 8.81 -3.82
C ALA A 196 5.22 8.54 -4.85
N SER A 197 5.39 7.28 -5.27
CA SER A 197 6.63 6.82 -5.90
C SER A 197 6.45 6.23 -7.30
N SER A 198 5.33 6.52 -7.96
CA SER A 198 5.10 6.15 -9.36
C SER A 198 4.14 7.11 -10.06
N ASN A 199 4.20 7.15 -11.38
CA ASN A 199 3.29 7.88 -12.25
C ASN A 199 2.31 6.94 -12.94
N GLU A 200 1.31 7.49 -13.63
CA GLU A 200 0.40 6.70 -14.47
C GLU A 200 1.19 5.93 -15.54
N ALA A 201 0.77 4.71 -15.82
CA ALA A 201 1.43 3.74 -16.70
C ALA A 201 2.82 3.24 -16.25
N ASP A 202 3.39 3.72 -15.14
CA ASP A 202 4.61 3.14 -14.55
C ASP A 202 4.39 1.68 -14.11
N CYS A 203 5.47 0.90 -14.01
CA CYS A 203 5.43 -0.49 -13.60
C CYS A 203 5.73 -0.64 -12.10
N VAL A 204 4.76 -1.21 -11.37
CA VAL A 204 4.88 -1.59 -9.96
C VAL A 204 5.15 -3.10 -9.87
N MET A 205 6.25 -3.49 -9.24
CA MET A 205 6.62 -4.90 -9.07
C MET A 205 6.52 -5.34 -7.62
N ASP A 206 6.01 -6.57 -7.42
CA ASP A 206 5.96 -7.24 -6.11
C ASP A 206 6.54 -8.66 -6.23
N PRO A 207 7.73 -8.92 -5.65
CA PRO A 207 8.38 -10.23 -5.71
C PRO A 207 7.74 -11.27 -4.78
N PHE A 208 6.81 -10.88 -3.91
CA PHE A 208 6.09 -11.73 -2.95
C PHE A 208 4.59 -11.45 -3.01
N SER A 209 4.00 -11.61 -4.18
CA SER A 209 2.68 -11.07 -4.52
C SER A 209 1.54 -11.54 -3.63
N GLY A 210 1.60 -12.77 -3.11
CA GLY A 210 0.63 -13.33 -2.16
C GLY A 210 -0.81 -13.16 -2.64
N SER A 211 -1.55 -12.27 -1.97
CA SER A 211 -2.94 -11.93 -2.33
C SER A 211 -3.08 -10.98 -3.52
N ALA A 212 -1.98 -10.55 -4.15
CA ALA A 212 -1.91 -9.57 -5.23
C ALA A 212 -2.47 -8.18 -4.85
N THR A 213 -2.37 -7.77 -3.58
CA THR A 213 -2.89 -6.46 -3.17
C THR A 213 -2.09 -5.31 -3.78
N THR A 214 -0.77 -5.46 -3.93
CA THR A 214 0.07 -4.49 -4.66
C THR A 214 -0.38 -4.31 -6.10
N ALA A 215 -0.62 -5.42 -6.82
CA ALA A 215 -1.11 -5.40 -8.19
C ALA A 215 -2.52 -4.80 -8.30
N ALA A 216 -3.42 -5.13 -7.34
CA ALA A 216 -4.77 -4.56 -7.30
C ALA A 216 -4.74 -3.03 -7.10
N ALA A 217 -3.91 -2.55 -6.16
CA ALA A 217 -3.71 -1.12 -5.93
C ALA A 217 -3.10 -0.41 -7.16
N ALA A 218 -2.11 -1.03 -7.81
CA ALA A 218 -1.49 -0.51 -9.04
C ALA A 218 -2.53 -0.39 -10.18
N LEU A 219 -3.29 -1.45 -10.43
CA LEU A 219 -4.34 -1.48 -11.45
C LEU A 219 -5.41 -0.39 -11.22
N GLN A 220 -5.91 -0.26 -9.99
CA GLN A 220 -6.89 0.77 -9.62
C GLN A 220 -6.37 2.20 -9.83
N MET A 221 -5.06 2.38 -9.80
CA MET A 221 -4.42 3.67 -9.95
C MET A 221 -3.86 3.93 -11.37
N GLY A 222 -4.17 3.07 -12.36
CA GLY A 222 -3.70 3.22 -13.73
C GLY A 222 -2.21 2.93 -13.90
N ARG A 223 -1.62 2.09 -13.03
CA ARG A 223 -0.25 1.60 -13.16
C ARG A 223 -0.25 0.18 -13.72
N ASN A 224 0.81 -0.15 -14.43
CA ASN A 224 1.10 -1.54 -14.77
C ASN A 224 1.65 -2.27 -13.54
N TYR A 225 1.53 -3.59 -13.52
CA TYR A 225 2.05 -4.40 -12.43
C TYR A 225 2.79 -5.66 -12.93
N VAL A 226 3.68 -6.17 -12.09
CA VAL A 226 4.26 -7.51 -12.20
C VAL A 226 4.29 -8.09 -10.79
N GLY A 227 3.59 -9.20 -10.58
CA GLY A 227 3.62 -9.93 -9.32
C GLY A 227 4.29 -11.30 -9.50
N ILE A 228 5.07 -11.76 -8.52
CA ILE A 228 5.64 -13.10 -8.50
C ILE A 228 5.13 -13.83 -7.27
N GLU A 229 4.63 -15.04 -7.46
CA GLU A 229 4.05 -15.87 -6.38
C GLU A 229 4.47 -17.33 -6.56
N VAL A 230 5.05 -17.94 -5.52
CA VAL A 230 5.56 -19.31 -5.57
C VAL A 230 4.44 -20.36 -5.50
N SER A 231 3.31 -20.03 -4.85
CA SER A 231 2.14 -20.92 -4.78
C SER A 231 1.30 -20.77 -6.05
N GLU A 232 1.15 -21.85 -6.81
CA GLU A 232 0.27 -21.91 -7.99
C GLU A 232 -1.18 -21.57 -7.63
N ASN A 233 -1.65 -22.06 -6.46
CA ASN A 233 -2.98 -21.78 -5.96
C ASN A 233 -3.19 -20.28 -5.69
N TYR A 234 -2.25 -19.62 -5.00
CA TYR A 234 -2.35 -18.18 -4.75
C TYR A 234 -2.19 -17.37 -6.03
N ALA A 235 -1.30 -17.77 -6.94
CA ALA A 235 -1.12 -17.11 -8.21
C ALA A 235 -2.41 -17.15 -9.08
N GLU A 236 -3.09 -18.28 -9.11
CA GLU A 236 -4.35 -18.43 -9.88
C GLU A 236 -5.48 -17.60 -9.26
N GLN A 237 -5.68 -17.67 -7.95
CA GLN A 237 -6.67 -16.84 -7.27
C GLN A 237 -6.40 -15.33 -7.40
N SER A 238 -5.12 -14.94 -7.43
CA SER A 238 -4.70 -13.57 -7.69
C SER A 238 -5.04 -13.11 -9.11
N ARG A 239 -4.83 -13.97 -10.12
CA ARG A 239 -5.22 -13.66 -11.51
C ARG A 239 -6.73 -13.47 -11.63
N GLN A 240 -7.52 -14.32 -11.01
CA GLN A 240 -9.00 -14.22 -11.00
C GLN A 240 -9.46 -12.92 -10.31
N ARG A 241 -8.88 -12.59 -9.15
CA ARG A 241 -9.15 -11.33 -8.44
C ARG A 241 -8.88 -10.11 -9.33
N LEU A 242 -7.73 -10.08 -10.00
CA LEU A 242 -7.33 -8.95 -10.84
C LEU A 242 -8.18 -8.84 -12.13
N ALA A 243 -8.56 -9.97 -12.72
CA ALA A 243 -9.47 -9.99 -13.87
C ALA A 243 -10.85 -9.42 -13.52
N GLN A 244 -11.42 -9.83 -12.37
CA GLN A 244 -12.68 -9.25 -11.87
C GLN A 244 -12.55 -7.75 -11.60
N LEU A 245 -11.47 -7.33 -10.92
CA LEU A 245 -11.22 -5.93 -10.61
C LEU A 245 -11.08 -5.08 -11.89
N SER A 246 -10.41 -5.58 -12.92
CA SER A 246 -10.28 -4.89 -14.21
C SER A 246 -11.65 -4.65 -14.89
N GLN A 247 -12.55 -5.64 -14.82
CA GLN A 247 -13.92 -5.48 -15.33
C GLN A 247 -14.71 -4.44 -14.53
N ASP A 248 -14.56 -4.43 -13.20
CA ASP A 248 -15.24 -3.48 -12.33
C ASP A 248 -14.75 -2.04 -12.53
N ILE A 249 -13.44 -1.85 -12.73
CA ILE A 249 -12.86 -0.53 -13.08
C ILE A 249 -13.41 -0.03 -14.41
N SER A 250 -13.48 -0.90 -15.42
CA SER A 250 -14.02 -0.54 -16.75
C SER A 250 -15.49 -0.10 -16.69
N ARG A 251 -16.24 -0.60 -15.70
CA ARG A 251 -17.66 -0.24 -15.49
C ARG A 251 -17.86 1.02 -14.65
N ASN A 252 -16.93 1.36 -13.72
CA ASN A 252 -17.14 2.34 -12.65
C ASN A 252 -16.06 3.43 -12.55
N GLY A 253 -15.47 3.87 -13.65
CA GLY A 253 -14.37 4.85 -13.69
C GLY A 253 -14.72 6.23 -13.10
N ASP A 254 -14.93 6.35 -11.79
CA ASP A 254 -15.20 7.61 -11.09
C ASP A 254 -14.00 8.08 -10.26
N ILE A 255 -13.23 9.01 -10.83
CA ILE A 255 -12.03 9.59 -10.21
C ILE A 255 -12.38 10.29 -8.88
N VAL A 256 -13.53 10.97 -8.80
CA VAL A 256 -13.95 11.68 -7.58
C VAL A 256 -14.15 10.70 -6.44
N LYS A 257 -14.77 9.57 -6.72
CA LYS A 257 -15.05 8.54 -5.74
C LYS A 257 -13.76 7.89 -5.21
N ASP A 258 -12.85 7.50 -6.10
CA ASP A 258 -11.56 6.92 -5.72
C ASP A 258 -10.73 7.89 -4.86
N GLN A 259 -10.56 9.14 -5.32
CA GLN A 259 -9.80 10.15 -4.58
C GLN A 259 -10.46 10.47 -3.23
N THR A 260 -11.79 10.52 -3.16
CA THR A 260 -12.53 10.73 -1.91
C THR A 260 -12.28 9.60 -0.93
N GLN A 261 -12.37 8.35 -1.36
CA GLN A 261 -12.11 7.18 -0.51
C GLN A 261 -10.68 7.16 0.02
N ARG A 262 -9.69 7.43 -0.84
CA ARG A 262 -8.28 7.52 -0.44
C ARG A 262 -8.04 8.61 0.60
N LEU A 263 -8.59 9.81 0.39
CA LEU A 263 -8.40 10.91 1.34
C LEU A 263 -9.13 10.66 2.67
N LEU A 264 -10.30 10.01 2.67
CA LEU A 264 -10.98 9.57 3.89
C LEU A 264 -10.12 8.58 4.67
N ALA A 265 -9.54 7.59 4.00
CA ALA A 265 -8.64 6.62 4.61
C ALA A 265 -7.42 7.31 5.25
N ASP A 266 -6.76 8.18 4.50
CA ASP A 266 -5.56 8.90 4.96
C ASP A 266 -5.81 9.86 6.12
N THR A 267 -7.02 10.40 6.24
CA THR A 267 -7.36 11.39 7.28
C THR A 267 -8.18 10.82 8.43
N ARG A 268 -8.79 9.66 8.26
CA ARG A 268 -9.76 9.06 9.19
C ARG A 268 -10.94 9.98 9.53
N ILE A 269 -11.21 10.98 8.71
CA ILE A 269 -12.36 11.87 8.92
C ILE A 269 -13.61 11.15 8.41
N SER A 270 -14.64 10.99 9.25
CA SER A 270 -15.86 10.31 8.83
C SER A 270 -16.65 11.15 7.83
N PRO A 271 -17.30 10.53 6.83
CA PRO A 271 -18.19 11.23 5.89
C PRO A 271 -19.24 12.10 6.59
N LYS A 272 -19.84 11.59 7.68
CA LYS A 272 -20.83 12.31 8.49
C LYS A 272 -20.29 13.61 9.09
N LYS A 273 -19.02 13.61 9.53
CA LYS A 273 -18.37 14.82 10.06
C LYS A 273 -18.12 15.84 8.97
N LEU A 274 -17.66 15.42 7.80
CA LEU A 274 -17.46 16.30 6.64
C LEU A 274 -18.75 16.95 6.17
N LEU A 275 -19.83 16.17 6.07
CA LEU A 275 -21.14 16.69 5.63
C LEU A 275 -21.78 17.68 6.62
N LYS A 276 -21.44 17.62 7.91
CA LYS A 276 -21.94 18.55 8.94
C LYS A 276 -21.14 19.84 9.04
N ASP A 277 -19.87 19.83 8.68
CA ASP A 277 -18.96 20.97 8.82
C ASP A 277 -18.54 21.52 7.45
N LYS A 278 -19.22 22.59 7.02
CA LYS A 278 -18.95 23.24 5.72
C LYS A 278 -17.51 23.70 5.54
N LYS A 279 -16.82 24.10 6.61
CA LYS A 279 -15.44 24.53 6.56
C LYS A 279 -14.51 23.32 6.33
N LEU A 280 -14.73 22.27 7.08
CA LEU A 280 -13.98 21.02 6.97
C LEU A 280 -14.17 20.40 5.57
N LEU A 281 -15.40 20.40 5.05
CA LEU A 281 -15.71 19.94 3.70
C LEU A 281 -14.93 20.74 2.64
N ARG A 282 -14.87 22.08 2.78
CA ARG A 282 -14.10 22.92 1.84
C ARG A 282 -12.61 22.58 1.86
N ILE A 283 -12.03 22.36 3.04
CA ILE A 283 -10.62 21.93 3.17
C ILE A 283 -10.42 20.58 2.48
N PHE A 284 -11.33 19.65 2.71
CA PHE A 284 -11.29 18.32 2.10
C PHE A 284 -11.36 18.37 0.58
N VAL A 285 -12.29 19.15 0.01
CA VAL A 285 -12.43 19.36 -1.45
C VAL A 285 -11.16 19.98 -2.05
N ASN A 286 -10.58 20.99 -1.39
CA ASN A 286 -9.33 21.58 -1.84
C ASN A 286 -8.19 20.54 -1.86
N GLN A 287 -8.14 19.68 -0.85
CA GLN A 287 -7.11 18.63 -0.80
C GLN A 287 -7.30 17.58 -1.89
N LEU A 288 -8.54 17.22 -2.21
CA LEU A 288 -8.85 16.36 -3.36
C LEU A 288 -8.35 16.98 -4.66
N SER A 289 -8.60 18.27 -4.85
CA SER A 289 -8.14 19.00 -6.05
C SER A 289 -6.61 18.98 -6.18
N VAL A 290 -5.89 19.20 -5.07
CA VAL A 290 -4.41 19.12 -5.04
C VAL A 290 -3.93 17.73 -5.44
N ARG A 291 -4.51 16.67 -4.85
CA ARG A 291 -4.15 15.28 -5.14
C ARG A 291 -4.43 14.87 -6.59
N ALA A 292 -5.45 15.44 -7.19
CA ALA A 292 -5.84 15.19 -8.57
C ALA A 292 -5.14 16.12 -9.59
N GLY A 293 -3.95 16.64 -9.26
CA GLY A 293 -3.20 17.51 -10.17
C GLY A 293 -3.85 18.87 -10.41
N ASN A 294 -4.44 19.46 -9.37
CA ASN A 294 -5.20 20.72 -9.40
C ASN A 294 -6.52 20.67 -10.20
N ARG A 295 -7.07 19.48 -10.44
CA ARG A 295 -8.42 19.34 -11.01
C ARG A 295 -9.44 19.93 -10.04
N GLN A 296 -10.34 20.78 -10.56
CA GLN A 296 -11.40 21.37 -9.74
C GLN A 296 -12.55 20.38 -9.54
N PHE A 297 -12.99 20.23 -8.29
CA PHE A 297 -14.16 19.45 -7.92
C PHE A 297 -15.21 20.37 -7.30
N ALA A 298 -16.48 20.19 -7.66
CA ALA A 298 -17.56 20.89 -7.01
C ALA A 298 -17.84 20.32 -5.61
N GLY A 299 -18.09 21.18 -4.62
CA GLY A 299 -18.39 20.74 -3.25
C GLY A 299 -19.59 19.81 -3.17
N GLU A 300 -20.64 20.03 -3.99
CA GLU A 300 -21.82 19.16 -4.05
C GLU A 300 -21.55 17.80 -4.70
N GLU A 301 -20.66 17.73 -5.68
CA GLU A 301 -20.20 16.48 -6.28
C GLU A 301 -19.53 15.59 -5.22
N VAL A 302 -18.57 16.15 -4.48
CA VAL A 302 -17.89 15.45 -3.38
C VAL A 302 -18.88 15.10 -2.25
N ALA A 303 -19.81 15.99 -1.91
CA ALA A 303 -20.82 15.72 -0.90
C ALA A 303 -21.76 14.57 -1.31
N GLY A 304 -22.07 14.42 -2.60
CA GLY A 304 -22.81 13.28 -3.15
C GLY A 304 -22.09 11.97 -2.89
N VAL A 305 -20.80 11.89 -3.24
CA VAL A 305 -19.96 10.73 -2.98
C VAL A 305 -19.85 10.40 -1.49
N LEU A 306 -19.70 11.42 -0.63
CA LEU A 306 -19.64 11.23 0.83
C LEU A 306 -20.94 10.65 1.41
N ARG A 307 -22.12 11.04 0.88
CA ARG A 307 -23.42 10.45 1.28
C ARG A 307 -23.46 8.97 0.89
N GLU A 308 -23.11 8.65 -0.35
CA GLU A 308 -23.09 7.26 -0.84
C GLU A 308 -22.17 6.35 0.01
N ILE A 309 -20.95 6.82 0.34
CA ILE A 309 -20.02 6.10 1.20
C ILE A 309 -20.63 5.91 2.61
N GLY A 310 -21.16 6.97 3.21
CA GLY A 310 -21.75 6.93 4.56
C GLY A 310 -22.97 6.02 4.68
N GLU A 311 -23.78 5.86 3.65
CA GLU A 311 -24.92 4.95 3.61
C GLU A 311 -24.48 3.48 3.52
N ARG A 312 -23.42 3.19 2.80
CA ARG A 312 -22.83 1.84 2.73
C ARG A 312 -22.28 1.39 4.08
N ASP A 313 -21.56 2.27 4.77
CA ASP A 313 -21.01 1.99 6.10
C ASP A 313 -22.13 1.71 7.12
N THR A 314 -23.27 2.41 7.02
CA THR A 314 -24.41 2.22 7.92
C THR A 314 -25.14 0.89 7.67
N LYS A 315 -25.25 0.47 6.41
CA LYS A 315 -25.89 -0.82 6.04
C LYS A 315 -25.04 -2.03 6.45
N MET A 316 -23.72 -1.87 6.50
CA MET A 316 -22.80 -2.94 6.93
C MET A 316 -22.62 -3.04 8.44
N SER A 317 -22.95 -1.98 9.20
CA SER A 317 -22.84 -1.95 10.66
C SER A 317 -24.09 -2.47 11.39
N THR A 318 -25.13 -2.90 10.68
CA THR A 318 -26.32 -3.53 11.30
C THR A 318 -26.15 -5.04 11.23
N PRO A 319 -25.80 -5.73 12.34
CA PRO A 319 -25.84 -7.19 12.37
C PRO A 319 -27.31 -7.61 12.24
N GLN A 320 -27.61 -8.41 11.23
CA GLN A 320 -28.84 -9.23 11.31
C GLN A 320 -28.63 -10.23 12.43
N LEU A 321 -29.03 -9.87 13.65
CA LEU A 321 -29.28 -10.81 14.74
C LEU A 321 -30.57 -11.57 14.44
N ASP A 322 -30.51 -12.56 13.59
CA ASP A 322 -31.53 -13.60 13.52
C ASP A 322 -31.37 -14.49 14.74
N PHE A 323 -32.01 -14.09 15.85
CA PHE A 323 -32.38 -15.03 16.91
C PHE A 323 -33.53 -15.87 16.38
N LYS A 324 -33.26 -17.01 15.78
CA LYS A 324 -34.23 -18.14 15.75
C LYS A 324 -34.00 -18.96 16.98
N GLN A 325 -35.09 -19.10 17.73
CA GLN A 325 -35.32 -19.93 18.88
C GLN A 325 -34.92 -21.39 18.68
#